data_4ff47a8c52bfd475d04f31b435b65d6a
#
_entry.id   4ff47a8c52bfd475d04f31b435b65d6a
#
_cell.length_a   1.000
_cell.length_b   1.000
_cell.length_c   1.000
_cell.angle_alpha   90.00
_cell.angle_beta   90.00
_cell.angle_gamma   90.00
#
_symmetry.space_group_name_H-M   'P 1'
#
loop_
_entity.id
_entity.type
_entity.pdbx_description
1 polymer ?
#
loop_
_entity_poly.entity_id
_entity_poly.type
_entity_poly.pdbx_seq_one_letter_code
_entity_poly.pdbx_strand_id
1 'polypeptide(L)'
;MDRAPGLSVRLKLTLSYAGFLMLAGALMLAAVWVVVLQYQPNVGMSPAGPLVRSHLLRSVATSVAALMAFLLVFGLLGGWILAGRMLAPLTRITDATRMAANGSLSHRIRLPGRRDEFRELADAFDTMLAQLEAHIAEQQRFAANASHELRTPLAITQTLLDVARNDLNHDNGELVDRLHAVNTRAIDLTEALLLLSRANQRSFIRDDVDLSLIAEEATETLLPFADKRGVTIEASGDMTPTIGSHALLLQLTTNLVHNAIVHNLPEQGTVWVTTSAHPKTVVLTVENTGETLTPQLVPTLVEPFLRGTERIRTDHAGVGLGLAIVKSITEAHDGTLTLTPRAAGGLRVTVQLPAAPPHTGR
;
A
#
# COMPACT_ATOMS: atom_id res chain seq x y z
N MET A 1 29.49 -5.37 -6.12
CA MET A 1 30.55 -5.31 -5.07
C MET A 1 30.32 -6.49 -4.15
N ASP A 2 31.03 -7.58 -4.40
CA ASP A 2 31.04 -8.76 -3.51
C ASP A 2 31.83 -8.42 -2.25
N ARG A 3 31.12 -8.31 -1.14
CA ARG A 3 31.76 -8.20 0.18
C ARG A 3 32.27 -9.59 0.59
N ALA A 4 33.54 -9.67 0.96
CA ALA A 4 34.13 -10.89 1.49
C ALA A 4 33.26 -11.48 2.62
N PRO A 5 33.02 -12.80 2.66
CA PRO A 5 32.20 -13.44 3.67
C PRO A 5 32.81 -13.24 5.06
N GLY A 6 32.19 -12.40 5.87
CA GLY A 6 32.55 -12.22 7.29
C GLY A 6 32.15 -13.44 8.13
N LEU A 7 32.75 -13.58 9.33
CA LEU A 7 32.36 -14.59 10.31
C LEU A 7 30.84 -14.54 10.56
N SER A 8 30.17 -15.70 10.52
CA SER A 8 28.73 -15.79 10.75
C SER A 8 28.36 -15.22 12.14
N VAL A 9 27.21 -14.55 12.24
CA VAL A 9 26.70 -13.99 13.50
C VAL A 9 26.61 -15.06 14.57
N ARG A 10 26.22 -16.28 14.20
CA ARG A 10 26.18 -17.45 15.10
C ARG A 10 27.55 -17.74 15.70
N LEU A 11 28.59 -17.72 14.88
CA LEU A 11 29.99 -17.98 15.37
C LEU A 11 30.47 -16.83 16.26
N LYS A 12 30.17 -15.56 15.92
CA LYS A 12 30.54 -14.41 16.76
C LYS A 12 29.86 -14.47 18.12
N LEU A 13 28.57 -14.79 18.20
CA LEU A 13 27.85 -14.97 19.46
C LEU A 13 28.42 -16.14 20.29
N THR A 14 28.69 -17.29 19.64
CA THR A 14 29.29 -18.45 20.33
C THR A 14 30.64 -18.11 20.96
N LEU A 15 31.53 -17.45 20.21
CA LEU A 15 32.81 -17.00 20.71
C LEU A 15 32.70 -15.95 21.83
N SER A 16 31.73 -15.04 21.73
CA SER A 16 31.46 -14.05 22.76
C SER A 16 31.00 -14.70 24.07
N TYR A 17 30.08 -15.67 24.03
CA TYR A 17 29.64 -16.41 25.22
C TYR A 17 30.73 -17.25 25.81
N ALA A 18 31.53 -17.95 25.00
CA ALA A 18 32.66 -18.71 25.48
C ALA A 18 33.71 -17.78 26.12
N GLY A 19 34.03 -16.65 25.50
CA GLY A 19 34.94 -15.64 26.03
C GLY A 19 34.47 -15.06 27.37
N PHE A 20 33.17 -14.74 27.47
CA PHE A 20 32.58 -14.25 28.73
C PHE A 20 32.66 -15.27 29.86
N LEU A 21 32.36 -16.55 29.59
CA LEU A 21 32.45 -17.64 30.57
C LEU A 21 33.88 -17.85 31.02
N MET A 22 34.86 -17.81 30.10
CA MET A 22 36.28 -17.92 30.42
C MET A 22 36.75 -16.75 31.29
N LEU A 23 36.36 -15.53 30.98
CA LEU A 23 36.70 -14.34 31.75
C LEU A 23 36.10 -14.42 33.17
N ALA A 24 34.80 -14.75 33.26
CA ALA A 24 34.13 -14.91 34.56
C ALA A 24 34.78 -16.03 35.41
N GLY A 25 35.12 -17.15 34.80
CA GLY A 25 35.84 -18.23 35.47
C GLY A 25 37.24 -17.82 35.95
N ALA A 26 37.98 -17.08 35.12
CA ALA A 26 39.31 -16.57 35.52
C ALA A 26 39.22 -15.56 36.68
N LEU A 27 38.24 -14.64 36.64
CA LEU A 27 38.00 -13.67 37.73
C LEU A 27 37.59 -14.37 39.03
N MET A 28 36.73 -15.39 38.96
CA MET A 28 36.32 -16.17 40.12
C MET A 28 37.50 -16.91 40.74
N LEU A 29 38.36 -17.53 39.93
CA LEU A 29 39.57 -18.20 40.40
C LEU A 29 40.56 -17.21 41.03
N ALA A 30 40.74 -16.02 40.47
CA ALA A 30 41.55 -14.95 41.00
C ALA A 30 41.00 -14.48 42.35
N ALA A 31 39.69 -14.30 42.51
CA ALA A 31 39.05 -13.92 43.76
C ALA A 31 39.26 -15.00 44.84
N VAL A 32 39.06 -16.27 44.51
CA VAL A 32 39.32 -17.39 45.42
C VAL A 32 40.78 -17.40 45.84
N TRP A 33 41.73 -17.20 44.94
CA TRP A 33 43.15 -17.15 45.21
C TRP A 33 43.49 -15.99 46.15
N VAL A 34 42.97 -14.82 46.00
CA VAL A 34 43.13 -13.66 46.86
C VAL A 34 42.61 -13.97 48.27
N VAL A 35 41.40 -14.57 48.40
CA VAL A 35 40.83 -14.96 49.68
C VAL A 35 41.72 -16.00 50.39
N VAL A 36 42.20 -17.01 49.66
CA VAL A 36 43.15 -18.04 50.22
C VAL A 36 44.45 -17.39 50.71
N LEU A 37 44.99 -16.41 49.99
CA LEU A 37 46.19 -15.68 50.40
C LEU A 37 45.95 -14.82 51.64
N GLN A 38 44.79 -14.19 51.79
CA GLN A 38 44.44 -13.36 52.96
C GLN A 38 44.10 -14.19 54.20
N TYR A 39 43.59 -15.42 54.00
CA TYR A 39 43.14 -16.30 55.08
C TYR A 39 44.18 -17.33 55.47
N GLN A 40 45.48 -17.14 55.10
CA GLN A 40 46.56 -18.00 55.67
C GLN A 40 46.69 -17.69 57.14
N PRO A 41 46.16 -18.55 58.04
CA PRO A 41 46.44 -18.37 59.44
C PRO A 41 47.95 -18.63 59.65
N ASN A 42 48.58 -17.93 60.57
CA ASN A 42 49.96 -18.18 61.07
C ASN A 42 50.05 -19.57 61.73
N VAL A 43 49.76 -20.62 60.93
CA VAL A 43 50.06 -21.98 61.34
C VAL A 43 51.55 -22.15 61.15
N GLY A 44 52.27 -22.28 62.26
CA GLY A 44 53.70 -22.51 62.29
C GLY A 44 54.10 -23.58 61.29
N MET A 45 54.71 -23.13 60.23
CA MET A 45 55.09 -23.98 59.12
C MET A 45 56.23 -24.88 59.54
N SER A 46 55.94 -26.14 59.82
CA SER A 46 56.91 -27.20 59.57
C SER A 46 57.41 -27.06 58.13
N PRO A 47 58.71 -27.12 57.88
CA PRO A 47 59.28 -26.96 56.55
C PRO A 47 58.88 -28.19 55.74
N ALA A 48 57.69 -28.11 55.12
CA ALA A 48 57.33 -29.04 54.07
C ALA A 48 58.34 -28.87 52.93
N GLY A 49 59.12 -29.92 52.70
CA GLY A 49 60.24 -29.88 51.79
C GLY A 49 59.82 -29.45 50.38
N PRO A 50 60.69 -28.89 49.54
CA PRO A 50 60.45 -28.31 48.25
C PRO A 50 59.63 -29.24 47.28
N LEU A 51 59.68 -30.54 47.49
CA LEU A 51 58.96 -31.60 46.74
C LEU A 51 57.44 -31.57 47.01
N VAL A 52 57.03 -31.37 48.28
CA VAL A 52 55.56 -31.32 48.59
C VAL A 52 54.95 -30.07 48.03
N ARG A 53 55.66 -28.94 48.03
CA ARG A 53 55.16 -27.66 47.45
C ARG A 53 54.98 -27.74 45.90
N SER A 54 55.95 -28.43 45.23
CA SER A 54 55.85 -28.61 43.75
C SER A 54 54.74 -29.56 43.38
N HIS A 55 54.42 -30.60 44.13
CA HIS A 55 53.31 -31.50 43.94
C HIS A 55 51.95 -30.80 44.13
N LEU A 56 51.80 -29.97 45.18
CA LEU A 56 50.58 -29.18 45.42
C LEU A 56 50.33 -28.16 44.32
N LEU A 57 51.34 -27.40 43.89
CA LEU A 57 51.24 -26.42 42.81
C LEU A 57 50.87 -27.12 41.48
N ARG A 58 51.42 -28.29 41.17
CA ARG A 58 51.10 -29.05 39.95
C ARG A 58 49.69 -29.60 40.01
N SER A 59 49.23 -30.10 41.18
CA SER A 59 47.84 -30.56 41.34
C SER A 59 46.82 -29.42 41.19
N VAL A 60 47.08 -28.25 41.79
CA VAL A 60 46.21 -27.06 41.61
C VAL A 60 46.22 -26.59 40.17
N ALA A 61 47.40 -26.52 39.54
CA ALA A 61 47.47 -26.10 38.10
C ALA A 61 46.71 -27.03 37.17
N THR A 62 46.80 -28.37 37.38
CA THR A 62 46.01 -29.35 36.58
C THR A 62 44.52 -29.20 36.81
N SER A 63 44.08 -28.99 38.05
CA SER A 63 42.64 -28.78 38.37
C SER A 63 42.09 -27.49 37.76
N VAL A 64 42.88 -26.40 37.81
CA VAL A 64 42.52 -25.12 37.15
C VAL A 64 42.47 -25.28 35.64
N ALA A 65 43.46 -25.96 35.04
CA ALA A 65 43.48 -26.22 33.61
C ALA A 65 42.27 -27.08 33.17
N ALA A 66 41.90 -28.12 33.94
CA ALA A 66 40.75 -28.94 33.66
C ALA A 66 39.44 -28.16 33.77
N LEU A 67 39.30 -27.30 34.79
CA LEU A 67 38.13 -26.42 34.95
C LEU A 67 38.00 -25.43 33.77
N MET A 68 39.12 -24.80 33.40
CA MET A 68 39.10 -23.86 32.24
C MET A 68 38.78 -24.59 30.94
N ALA A 69 39.31 -25.77 30.70
CA ALA A 69 38.97 -26.58 29.52
C ALA A 69 37.48 -26.97 29.51
N PHE A 70 36.94 -27.35 30.70
CA PHE A 70 35.51 -27.64 30.82
C PHE A 70 34.64 -26.39 30.49
N LEU A 71 34.97 -25.22 31.06
CA LEU A 71 34.26 -23.98 30.80
C LEU A 71 34.32 -23.56 29.33
N LEU A 72 35.47 -23.78 28.69
CA LEU A 72 35.64 -23.51 27.27
C LEU A 72 34.70 -24.39 26.40
N VAL A 73 34.73 -25.70 26.63
CA VAL A 73 33.89 -26.66 25.89
C VAL A 73 32.42 -26.40 26.16
N PHE A 74 32.04 -26.18 27.43
CA PHE A 74 30.66 -25.87 27.80
C PHE A 74 30.19 -24.56 27.21
N GLY A 75 31.04 -23.50 27.20
CA GLY A 75 30.75 -22.21 26.61
C GLY A 75 30.59 -22.27 25.08
N LEU A 76 31.42 -23.05 24.40
CA LEU A 76 31.34 -23.24 22.95
C LEU A 76 30.07 -24.04 22.57
N LEU A 77 29.80 -25.17 23.22
CA LEU A 77 28.62 -26.00 22.94
C LEU A 77 27.32 -25.29 23.32
N GLY A 78 27.26 -24.74 24.54
CA GLY A 78 26.09 -23.99 25.02
C GLY A 78 25.80 -22.75 24.17
N GLY A 79 26.85 -21.99 23.88
CA GLY A 79 26.78 -20.81 23.02
C GLY A 79 26.30 -21.12 21.60
N TRP A 80 26.80 -22.22 21.02
CA TRP A 80 26.37 -22.68 19.70
C TRP A 80 24.87 -23.06 19.62
N ILE A 81 24.39 -23.79 20.64
CA ILE A 81 22.99 -24.21 20.76
C ILE A 81 22.09 -22.96 20.96
N LEU A 82 22.49 -22.10 21.92
CA LEU A 82 21.71 -20.91 22.27
C LEU A 82 21.63 -19.92 21.08
N ALA A 83 22.77 -19.63 20.44
CA ALA A 83 22.82 -18.77 19.26
C ALA A 83 22.00 -19.34 18.12
N GLY A 84 22.00 -20.67 17.92
CA GLY A 84 21.18 -21.33 16.92
C GLY A 84 19.69 -21.15 17.17
N ARG A 85 19.24 -21.28 18.42
CA ARG A 85 17.83 -21.07 18.78
C ARG A 85 17.39 -19.62 18.67
N MET A 86 18.24 -18.69 19.11
CA MET A 86 17.94 -17.25 19.05
C MET A 86 17.90 -16.71 17.61
N LEU A 87 18.70 -17.28 16.70
CA LEU A 87 18.76 -16.83 15.30
C LEU A 87 17.82 -17.60 14.36
N ALA A 88 17.17 -18.67 14.82
CA ALA A 88 16.24 -19.44 14.00
C ALA A 88 15.05 -18.62 13.43
N PRO A 89 14.46 -17.65 14.15
CA PRO A 89 13.43 -16.76 13.59
C PRO A 89 13.95 -15.93 12.41
N LEU A 90 15.16 -15.38 12.52
CA LEU A 90 15.77 -14.57 11.45
C LEU A 90 16.01 -15.38 10.16
N THR A 91 16.38 -16.64 10.27
CA THR A 91 16.52 -17.52 9.09
C THR A 91 15.18 -17.71 8.38
N ARG A 92 14.10 -17.91 9.13
CA ARG A 92 12.75 -18.03 8.54
C ARG A 92 12.31 -16.76 7.83
N ILE A 93 12.54 -15.58 8.42
CA ILE A 93 12.25 -14.29 7.79
C ILE A 93 13.08 -14.13 6.50
N THR A 94 14.36 -14.47 6.55
CA THR A 94 15.24 -14.40 5.37
C THR A 94 14.79 -15.33 4.25
N ASP A 95 14.37 -16.56 4.57
CA ASP A 95 13.89 -17.52 3.59
C ASP A 95 12.55 -17.09 2.98
N ALA A 96 11.64 -16.53 3.78
CA ALA A 96 10.38 -15.95 3.28
C ALA A 96 10.64 -14.74 2.36
N THR A 97 11.61 -13.89 2.72
CA THR A 97 12.01 -12.76 1.88
C THR A 97 12.56 -13.22 0.53
N ARG A 98 13.37 -14.29 0.52
CA ARG A 98 13.88 -14.87 -0.73
C ARG A 98 12.78 -15.49 -1.58
N MET A 99 11.81 -16.17 -0.98
CA MET A 99 10.64 -16.70 -1.70
C MET A 99 9.80 -15.59 -2.30
N ALA A 100 9.57 -14.51 -1.54
CA ALA A 100 8.86 -13.33 -2.03
C ALA A 100 9.61 -12.66 -3.22
N ALA A 101 10.95 -12.53 -3.14
CA ALA A 101 11.78 -12.00 -4.21
C ALA A 101 11.72 -12.86 -5.49
N ASN A 102 11.47 -14.17 -5.36
CA ASN A 102 11.28 -15.10 -6.47
C ASN A 102 9.83 -15.18 -6.97
N GLY A 103 8.96 -14.25 -6.53
CA GLY A 103 7.57 -14.13 -7.00
C GLY A 103 6.53 -14.91 -6.20
N SER A 104 6.90 -15.63 -5.14
CA SER A 104 5.95 -16.32 -4.25
C SER A 104 5.52 -15.42 -3.10
N LEU A 105 4.48 -14.60 -3.33
CA LEU A 105 3.97 -13.64 -2.33
C LEU A 105 2.95 -14.26 -1.36
N SER A 106 2.40 -15.43 -1.66
CA SER A 106 1.38 -16.09 -0.83
C SER A 106 1.94 -16.77 0.42
N HIS A 107 3.27 -16.93 0.50
CA HIS A 107 3.91 -17.53 1.66
C HIS A 107 3.94 -16.55 2.84
N ARG A 108 3.50 -17.02 4.04
CA ARG A 108 3.50 -16.24 5.28
C ARG A 108 4.45 -16.85 6.30
N ILE A 109 5.12 -16.00 7.05
CA ILE A 109 6.12 -16.44 8.05
C ILE A 109 5.43 -17.11 9.24
N ARG A 110 4.37 -16.50 9.77
CA ARG A 110 3.54 -17.01 10.89
C ARG A 110 4.37 -17.63 12.00
N LEU A 111 5.26 -16.85 12.62
CA LEU A 111 6.12 -17.35 13.71
C LEU A 111 5.26 -17.84 14.88
N PRO A 112 5.40 -19.11 15.30
CA PRO A 112 4.75 -19.63 16.51
C PRO A 112 5.47 -19.12 17.77
N GLY A 113 4.74 -18.92 18.87
CA GLY A 113 5.34 -18.59 20.16
C GLY A 113 4.76 -17.36 20.84
N ARG A 114 5.49 -16.86 21.86
CA ARG A 114 5.12 -15.62 22.57
C ARG A 114 5.37 -14.40 21.70
N ARG A 115 4.69 -13.29 22.05
CA ARG A 115 4.87 -12.00 21.38
C ARG A 115 6.23 -11.45 21.81
N ASP A 116 7.19 -11.45 20.89
CA ASP A 116 8.52 -10.86 21.02
C ASP A 116 8.81 -9.99 19.77
N GLU A 117 9.95 -9.34 19.74
CA GLU A 117 10.36 -8.42 18.67
C GLU A 117 10.47 -9.13 17.32
N PHE A 118 10.83 -10.42 17.31
CA PHE A 118 10.90 -11.21 16.08
C PHE A 118 9.51 -11.50 15.51
N ARG A 119 8.54 -11.72 16.38
CA ARG A 119 7.16 -11.94 15.96
C ARG A 119 6.53 -10.66 15.42
N GLU A 120 6.78 -9.52 16.09
CA GLU A 120 6.31 -8.22 15.60
C GLU A 120 6.89 -7.92 14.21
N LEU A 121 8.19 -8.18 13.99
CA LEU A 121 8.82 -8.05 12.68
C LEU A 121 8.19 -9.00 11.63
N ALA A 122 7.93 -10.25 11.99
CA ALA A 122 7.31 -11.22 11.10
C ALA A 122 5.86 -10.83 10.73
N ASP A 123 5.07 -10.36 11.69
CA ASP A 123 3.68 -9.90 11.49
C ASP A 123 3.65 -8.65 10.60
N ALA A 124 4.59 -7.70 10.80
CA ALA A 124 4.74 -6.54 9.92
C ALA A 124 5.11 -6.94 8.48
N PHE A 125 6.02 -7.90 8.33
CA PHE A 125 6.42 -8.43 7.02
C PHE A 125 5.26 -9.17 6.33
N ASP A 126 4.52 -10.00 7.06
CA ASP A 126 3.34 -10.69 6.53
C ASP A 126 2.25 -9.71 6.10
N THR A 127 2.07 -8.59 6.83
CA THR A 127 1.16 -7.51 6.47
C THR A 127 1.60 -6.84 5.17
N MET A 128 2.89 -6.53 5.03
CA MET A 128 3.45 -5.95 3.81
C MET A 128 3.26 -6.88 2.60
N LEU A 129 3.51 -8.18 2.76
CA LEU A 129 3.28 -9.16 1.70
C LEU A 129 1.81 -9.25 1.29
N ALA A 130 0.88 -9.19 2.25
CA ALA A 130 -0.55 -9.19 1.96
C ALA A 130 -0.98 -7.96 1.17
N GLN A 131 -0.47 -6.78 1.52
CA GLN A 131 -0.72 -5.54 0.78
C GLN A 131 -0.15 -5.61 -0.65
N LEU A 132 1.07 -6.11 -0.81
CA LEU A 132 1.69 -6.26 -2.13
C LEU A 132 0.94 -7.26 -3.02
N GLU A 133 0.53 -8.41 -2.46
CA GLU A 133 -0.28 -9.42 -3.16
C GLU A 133 -1.62 -8.84 -3.62
N ALA A 134 -2.32 -8.12 -2.74
CA ALA A 134 -3.58 -7.45 -3.06
C ALA A 134 -3.39 -6.41 -4.18
N HIS A 135 -2.33 -5.61 -4.12
CA HIS A 135 -2.01 -4.61 -5.13
C HIS A 135 -1.71 -5.24 -6.51
N ILE A 136 -0.92 -6.32 -6.54
CA ILE A 136 -0.63 -7.04 -7.79
C ILE A 136 -1.90 -7.67 -8.37
N ALA A 137 -2.76 -8.28 -7.53
CA ALA A 137 -4.02 -8.85 -7.97
C ALA A 137 -4.97 -7.78 -8.54
N GLU A 138 -4.98 -6.59 -7.96
CA GLU A 138 -5.75 -5.44 -8.45
C GLU A 138 -5.21 -4.97 -9.81
N GLN A 139 -3.89 -4.84 -9.97
CA GLN A 139 -3.28 -4.48 -11.25
C GLN A 139 -3.55 -5.52 -12.35
N GLN A 140 -3.50 -6.79 -12.03
CA GLN A 140 -3.80 -7.87 -12.99
C GLN A 140 -5.27 -7.83 -13.44
N ARG A 141 -6.21 -7.65 -12.50
CA ARG A 141 -7.65 -7.48 -12.83
C ARG A 141 -7.87 -6.25 -13.69
N PHE A 142 -7.24 -5.13 -13.35
CA PHE A 142 -7.30 -3.90 -14.15
C PHE A 142 -6.79 -4.12 -15.57
N ALA A 143 -5.61 -4.73 -15.76
CA ALA A 143 -5.04 -5.00 -17.08
C ALA A 143 -5.92 -5.96 -17.92
N ALA A 144 -6.48 -7.00 -17.28
CA ALA A 144 -7.40 -7.93 -17.95
C ALA A 144 -8.68 -7.22 -18.41
N ASN A 145 -9.31 -6.44 -17.52
CA ASN A 145 -10.53 -5.71 -17.83
C ASN A 145 -10.29 -4.64 -18.92
N ALA A 146 -9.19 -3.88 -18.83
CA ALA A 146 -8.79 -2.92 -19.85
C ALA A 146 -8.63 -3.57 -21.24
N SER A 147 -7.99 -4.76 -21.27
CA SER A 147 -7.82 -5.52 -22.50
C SER A 147 -9.15 -5.98 -23.10
N HIS A 148 -10.09 -6.40 -22.27
CA HIS A 148 -11.44 -6.77 -22.73
C HIS A 148 -12.23 -5.58 -23.24
N GLU A 149 -12.22 -4.45 -22.52
CA GLU A 149 -12.95 -3.24 -22.91
C GLU A 149 -12.37 -2.57 -24.17
N LEU A 150 -11.05 -2.71 -24.43
CA LEU A 150 -10.43 -2.27 -25.69
C LEU A 150 -10.71 -3.22 -26.86
N ARG A 151 -10.78 -4.53 -26.63
CA ARG A 151 -11.04 -5.51 -27.69
C ARG A 151 -12.42 -5.32 -28.32
N THR A 152 -13.43 -4.97 -27.51
CA THR A 152 -14.81 -4.81 -27.97
C THR A 152 -14.95 -3.72 -29.04
N PRO A 153 -14.53 -2.45 -28.83
CA PRO A 153 -14.61 -1.43 -29.87
C PRO A 153 -13.79 -1.77 -31.11
N LEU A 154 -12.61 -2.38 -30.93
CA LEU A 154 -11.78 -2.80 -32.06
C LEU A 154 -12.46 -3.90 -32.90
N ALA A 155 -13.12 -4.87 -32.27
CA ALA A 155 -13.87 -5.91 -32.96
C ALA A 155 -15.08 -5.35 -33.71
N ILE A 156 -15.82 -4.39 -33.11
CA ILE A 156 -16.93 -3.70 -33.75
C ILE A 156 -16.42 -2.90 -34.96
N THR A 157 -15.34 -2.13 -34.80
CA THR A 157 -14.71 -1.40 -35.91
C THR A 157 -14.35 -2.33 -37.06
N GLN A 158 -13.71 -3.45 -36.75
CA GLN A 158 -13.33 -4.46 -37.75
C GLN A 158 -14.57 -5.01 -38.48
N THR A 159 -15.62 -5.37 -37.74
CA THR A 159 -16.86 -5.88 -38.33
C THR A 159 -17.51 -4.84 -39.24
N LEU A 160 -17.60 -3.57 -38.83
CA LEU A 160 -18.16 -2.48 -39.65
C LEU A 160 -17.35 -2.25 -40.92
N LEU A 161 -16.02 -2.31 -40.86
CA LEU A 161 -15.14 -2.21 -42.02
C LEU A 161 -15.30 -3.41 -42.96
N ASP A 162 -15.45 -4.64 -42.42
CA ASP A 162 -15.68 -5.83 -43.22
C ASP A 162 -17.03 -5.80 -43.94
N VAL A 163 -18.08 -5.28 -43.28
CA VAL A 163 -19.41 -5.04 -43.91
C VAL A 163 -19.29 -4.00 -45.01
N ALA A 164 -18.65 -2.86 -44.76
CA ALA A 164 -18.41 -1.82 -45.76
C ALA A 164 -17.65 -2.32 -47.00
N ARG A 165 -16.72 -3.22 -46.78
CA ARG A 165 -15.92 -3.81 -47.88
C ARG A 165 -16.73 -4.78 -48.74
N ASN A 166 -17.72 -5.45 -48.15
CA ASN A 166 -18.49 -6.50 -48.84
C ASN A 166 -19.83 -6.01 -49.42
N ASP A 167 -20.33 -4.85 -49.00
CA ASP A 167 -21.58 -4.28 -49.45
C ASP A 167 -21.36 -2.89 -50.05
N LEU A 168 -21.30 -2.83 -51.38
CA LEU A 168 -21.07 -1.61 -52.16
C LEU A 168 -22.28 -0.66 -52.20
N ASN A 169 -23.45 -1.08 -51.73
CA ASN A 169 -24.70 -0.32 -51.74
C ASN A 169 -25.11 0.19 -50.33
N HIS A 170 -24.25 0.07 -49.34
CA HIS A 170 -24.54 0.53 -47.97
C HIS A 170 -24.54 2.06 -47.88
N ASP A 171 -25.43 2.60 -47.03
CA ASP A 171 -25.39 4.03 -46.68
C ASP A 171 -24.12 4.36 -45.94
N ASN A 172 -23.15 4.91 -46.67
CA ASN A 172 -21.83 5.28 -46.12
C ASN A 172 -21.94 6.29 -44.97
N GLY A 173 -23.02 7.06 -44.87
CA GLY A 173 -23.24 8.03 -43.80
C GLY A 173 -23.46 7.35 -42.46
N GLU A 174 -24.39 6.42 -42.36
CA GLU A 174 -24.66 5.68 -41.11
C GLU A 174 -23.45 4.87 -40.66
N LEU A 175 -22.70 4.27 -41.58
CA LEU A 175 -21.49 3.53 -41.29
C LEU A 175 -20.37 4.42 -40.67
N VAL A 176 -20.18 5.59 -41.30
CA VAL A 176 -19.18 6.58 -40.82
C VAL A 176 -19.57 7.08 -39.43
N ASP A 177 -20.83 7.38 -39.17
CA ASP A 177 -21.32 7.82 -37.88
C ASP A 177 -21.11 6.74 -36.78
N ARG A 178 -21.37 5.48 -37.09
CA ARG A 178 -21.12 4.36 -36.18
C ARG A 178 -19.65 4.15 -35.93
N LEU A 179 -18.79 4.23 -36.95
CA LEU A 179 -17.33 4.16 -36.79
C LEU A 179 -16.82 5.31 -35.93
N HIS A 180 -17.33 6.52 -36.16
CA HIS A 180 -16.96 7.68 -35.34
C HIS A 180 -17.34 7.47 -33.87
N ALA A 181 -18.55 7.03 -33.59
CA ALA A 181 -19.00 6.77 -32.21
C ALA A 181 -18.16 5.71 -31.49
N VAL A 182 -17.82 4.61 -32.18
CA VAL A 182 -17.00 3.52 -31.63
C VAL A 182 -15.56 4.00 -31.40
N ASN A 183 -14.99 4.78 -32.32
CA ASN A 183 -13.64 5.30 -32.19
C ASN A 183 -13.54 6.34 -31.07
N THR A 184 -14.50 7.26 -30.96
CA THR A 184 -14.57 8.23 -29.85
C THR A 184 -14.59 7.50 -28.52
N ARG A 185 -15.41 6.46 -28.36
CA ARG A 185 -15.46 5.66 -27.15
C ARG A 185 -14.13 4.95 -26.82
N ALA A 186 -13.39 4.48 -27.84
CA ALA A 186 -12.08 3.86 -27.64
C ALA A 186 -11.04 4.90 -27.20
N ILE A 187 -11.10 6.12 -27.74
CA ILE A 187 -10.25 7.24 -27.33
C ILE A 187 -10.54 7.61 -25.87
N ASP A 188 -11.81 7.83 -25.51
CA ASP A 188 -12.22 8.15 -24.14
C ASP A 188 -11.73 7.09 -23.13
N LEU A 189 -11.80 5.81 -23.51
CA LEU A 189 -11.28 4.70 -22.71
C LEU A 189 -9.76 4.80 -22.52
N THR A 190 -8.99 5.04 -23.59
CA THR A 190 -7.52 5.13 -23.50
C THR A 190 -7.08 6.35 -22.71
N GLU A 191 -7.75 7.48 -22.84
CA GLU A 191 -7.49 8.69 -22.03
C GLU A 191 -7.79 8.44 -20.56
N ALA A 192 -8.90 7.79 -20.22
CA ALA A 192 -9.26 7.41 -18.87
C ALA A 192 -8.23 6.48 -18.24
N LEU A 193 -7.71 5.50 -18.99
CA LEU A 193 -6.65 4.57 -18.53
C LEU A 193 -5.32 5.30 -18.29
N LEU A 194 -4.92 6.20 -19.17
CA LEU A 194 -3.72 7.01 -19.02
C LEU A 194 -3.81 7.93 -17.79
N LEU A 195 -4.97 8.51 -17.57
CA LEU A 195 -5.22 9.40 -16.45
C LEU A 195 -5.17 8.65 -15.12
N LEU A 196 -5.77 7.46 -15.06
CA LEU A 196 -5.69 6.58 -13.90
C LEU A 196 -4.24 6.17 -13.61
N SER A 197 -3.46 5.85 -14.63
CA SER A 197 -2.04 5.53 -14.50
C SER A 197 -1.22 6.70 -13.95
N ARG A 198 -1.45 7.93 -14.43
CA ARG A 198 -0.75 9.13 -13.95
C ARG A 198 -1.12 9.49 -12.51
N ALA A 199 -2.39 9.39 -12.15
CA ALA A 199 -2.84 9.65 -10.79
C ALA A 199 -2.18 8.66 -9.81
N ASN A 200 -2.12 7.36 -10.14
CA ASN A 200 -1.49 6.34 -9.31
C ASN A 200 0.02 6.57 -9.11
N GLN A 201 0.71 7.19 -10.07
CA GLN A 201 2.14 7.48 -9.96
C GLN A 201 2.45 8.71 -9.08
N ARG A 202 1.45 9.51 -8.67
CA ARG A 202 1.61 10.76 -7.91
C ARG A 202 2.62 11.74 -8.51
N SER A 203 2.88 11.64 -9.81
CA SER A 203 3.88 12.42 -10.54
C SER A 203 3.22 13.60 -11.27
N PHE A 204 2.79 14.60 -10.51
CA PHE A 204 2.22 15.83 -11.04
C PHE A 204 2.61 17.05 -10.21
N ILE A 205 2.59 18.22 -10.84
CA ILE A 205 2.87 19.51 -10.18
C ILE A 205 1.63 19.85 -9.35
N ARG A 206 1.86 20.27 -8.11
CA ARG A 206 0.84 20.76 -7.19
C ARG A 206 0.97 22.26 -7.06
N ASP A 207 -0.07 22.99 -7.38
CA ASP A 207 -0.18 24.43 -7.29
C ASP A 207 -1.28 24.82 -6.30
N ASP A 208 -1.31 26.11 -5.89
CA ASP A 208 -2.43 26.66 -5.15
C ASP A 208 -3.63 26.79 -6.08
N VAL A 209 -4.72 26.10 -5.76
CA VAL A 209 -5.95 26.09 -6.57
C VAL A 209 -7.16 26.30 -5.66
N ASP A 210 -8.20 26.93 -6.21
CA ASP A 210 -9.49 27.04 -5.55
C ASP A 210 -10.46 26.00 -6.12
N LEU A 211 -10.88 25.05 -5.27
CA LEU A 211 -11.76 23.97 -5.68
C LEU A 211 -13.17 24.48 -6.04
N SER A 212 -13.60 25.64 -5.50
CA SER A 212 -14.89 26.25 -5.86
C SER A 212 -14.89 26.73 -7.32
N LEU A 213 -13.80 27.35 -7.79
CA LEU A 213 -13.65 27.77 -9.18
C LEU A 213 -13.59 26.58 -10.13
N ILE A 214 -12.92 25.50 -9.71
CA ILE A 214 -12.89 24.24 -10.48
C ILE A 214 -14.27 23.61 -10.58
N ALA A 215 -15.06 23.67 -9.50
CA ALA A 215 -16.44 23.16 -9.50
C ALA A 215 -17.35 23.99 -10.43
N GLU A 216 -17.16 25.29 -10.47
CA GLU A 216 -17.85 26.20 -11.37
C GLU A 216 -17.49 25.93 -12.84
N GLU A 217 -16.19 25.83 -13.17
CA GLU A 217 -15.69 25.51 -14.52
C GLU A 217 -16.24 24.16 -15.03
N ALA A 218 -16.20 23.12 -14.19
CA ALA A 218 -16.74 21.80 -14.55
C ALA A 218 -18.25 21.84 -14.76
N THR A 219 -18.98 22.60 -13.96
CA THR A 219 -20.42 22.77 -14.07
C THR A 219 -20.79 23.51 -15.36
N GLU A 220 -20.14 24.65 -15.65
CA GLU A 220 -20.37 25.39 -16.88
C GLU A 220 -20.10 24.56 -18.13
N THR A 221 -19.02 23.79 -18.13
CA THR A 221 -18.67 22.89 -19.25
C THR A 221 -19.77 21.85 -19.52
N LEU A 222 -20.46 21.38 -18.50
CA LEU A 222 -21.46 20.32 -18.61
C LEU A 222 -22.91 20.83 -18.70
N LEU A 223 -23.17 22.13 -18.56
CA LEU A 223 -24.49 22.71 -18.70
C LEU A 223 -25.20 22.31 -20.01
N PRO A 224 -24.59 22.40 -21.22
CA PRO A 224 -25.25 22.02 -22.45
C PRO A 224 -25.63 20.53 -22.52
N PHE A 225 -24.87 19.68 -21.81
CA PHE A 225 -25.14 18.26 -21.71
C PHE A 225 -26.28 17.96 -20.73
N ALA A 226 -26.36 18.68 -19.64
CA ALA A 226 -27.43 18.60 -18.65
C ALA A 226 -28.76 19.07 -19.26
N ASP A 227 -28.75 20.19 -19.98
CA ASP A 227 -29.94 20.75 -20.67
C ASP A 227 -30.53 19.77 -21.69
N LYS A 228 -29.70 19.09 -22.49
CA LYS A 228 -30.13 18.04 -23.42
C LYS A 228 -30.82 16.86 -22.73
N ARG A 229 -30.54 16.64 -21.45
CA ARG A 229 -31.10 15.56 -20.64
C ARG A 229 -32.22 16.01 -19.72
N GLY A 230 -32.57 17.30 -19.70
CA GLY A 230 -33.58 17.85 -18.81
C GLY A 230 -33.17 17.82 -17.36
N VAL A 231 -31.87 17.90 -17.06
CA VAL A 231 -31.30 17.87 -15.71
C VAL A 231 -30.91 19.27 -15.28
N THR A 232 -31.35 19.72 -14.11
CA THR A 232 -30.97 21.00 -13.52
C THR A 232 -29.69 20.82 -12.70
N ILE A 233 -28.73 21.74 -12.85
CA ILE A 233 -27.53 21.78 -12.01
C ILE A 233 -27.59 23.01 -11.10
N GLU A 234 -27.41 22.79 -9.80
CA GLU A 234 -27.35 23.83 -8.78
C GLU A 234 -25.93 23.81 -8.17
N ALA A 235 -25.13 24.85 -8.43
CA ALA A 235 -23.79 25.00 -7.84
C ALA A 235 -23.83 26.06 -6.75
N SER A 236 -23.24 25.78 -5.60
CA SER A 236 -23.14 26.70 -4.46
C SER A 236 -21.93 26.35 -3.58
N GLY A 237 -21.46 27.30 -2.79
CA GLY A 237 -20.44 27.02 -1.80
C GLY A 237 -19.50 28.18 -1.51
N ASP A 238 -18.51 27.91 -0.68
CA ASP A 238 -17.51 28.86 -0.23
C ASP A 238 -16.22 28.71 -1.05
N MET A 239 -15.34 29.72 -1.00
CA MET A 239 -13.95 29.61 -1.45
C MET A 239 -13.25 28.44 -0.74
N THR A 240 -12.63 27.56 -1.49
CA THR A 240 -12.04 26.31 -0.98
C THR A 240 -10.61 26.12 -1.48
N PRO A 241 -9.65 26.94 -0.96
CA PRO A 241 -8.25 26.87 -1.38
C PRO A 241 -7.61 25.53 -0.94
N THR A 242 -6.98 24.86 -1.88
CA THR A 242 -6.25 23.60 -1.68
C THR A 242 -4.95 23.60 -2.48
N ILE A 243 -4.07 22.62 -2.21
CA ILE A 243 -2.85 22.40 -2.99
C ILE A 243 -3.02 21.16 -3.85
N GLY A 244 -3.01 21.34 -5.18
CA GLY A 244 -3.24 20.22 -6.09
C GLY A 244 -2.99 20.56 -7.55
N SER A 245 -3.21 19.58 -8.42
CA SER A 245 -3.18 19.78 -9.87
C SER A 245 -4.53 20.25 -10.38
N HIS A 246 -4.60 21.47 -10.91
CA HIS A 246 -5.82 22.02 -11.51
C HIS A 246 -6.44 21.04 -12.51
N ALA A 247 -5.64 20.53 -13.45
CA ALA A 247 -6.12 19.60 -14.47
C ALA A 247 -6.72 18.31 -13.91
N LEU A 248 -6.09 17.73 -12.88
CA LEU A 248 -6.61 16.49 -12.26
C LEU A 248 -7.86 16.78 -11.42
N LEU A 249 -7.91 17.88 -10.69
CA LEU A 249 -9.07 18.25 -9.88
C LEU A 249 -10.26 18.66 -10.77
N LEU A 250 -10.02 19.33 -11.90
CA LEU A 250 -11.03 19.61 -12.91
C LEU A 250 -11.59 18.30 -13.49
N GLN A 251 -10.73 17.36 -13.84
CA GLN A 251 -11.14 16.05 -14.34
C GLN A 251 -11.95 15.25 -13.29
N LEU A 252 -11.53 15.30 -12.02
CA LEU A 252 -12.27 14.69 -10.90
C LEU A 252 -13.69 15.26 -10.83
N THR A 253 -13.80 16.59 -10.83
CA THR A 253 -15.09 17.29 -10.70
C THR A 253 -15.98 17.06 -11.92
N THR A 254 -15.40 17.13 -13.13
CA THR A 254 -16.11 16.82 -14.38
C THR A 254 -16.65 15.40 -14.38
N ASN A 255 -15.86 14.41 -13.93
CA ASN A 255 -16.33 13.02 -13.82
C ASN A 255 -17.48 12.86 -12.81
N LEU A 256 -17.43 13.56 -11.68
CA LEU A 256 -18.51 13.52 -10.69
C LEU A 256 -19.80 14.12 -11.24
N VAL A 257 -19.72 15.34 -11.81
CA VAL A 257 -20.89 16.04 -12.36
C VAL A 257 -21.45 15.27 -13.56
N HIS A 258 -20.61 14.77 -14.47
CA HIS A 258 -21.03 13.95 -15.59
C HIS A 258 -21.78 12.68 -15.13
N ASN A 259 -21.24 11.95 -14.15
CA ASN A 259 -21.91 10.78 -13.59
C ASN A 259 -23.26 11.15 -12.95
N ALA A 260 -23.33 12.27 -12.25
CA ALA A 260 -24.55 12.76 -11.62
C ALA A 260 -25.64 13.13 -12.65
N ILE A 261 -25.24 13.59 -13.85
CA ILE A 261 -26.18 13.84 -14.96
C ILE A 261 -26.61 12.53 -15.63
N VAL A 262 -25.67 11.62 -15.91
CA VAL A 262 -25.95 10.36 -16.64
C VAL A 262 -26.84 9.41 -15.84
N HIS A 263 -26.64 9.35 -14.53
CA HIS A 263 -27.35 8.47 -13.61
C HIS A 263 -28.49 9.19 -12.85
N ASN A 264 -29.01 10.26 -13.46
CA ASN A 264 -30.14 11.03 -12.92
C ASN A 264 -31.49 10.42 -13.33
N LEU A 265 -32.56 10.95 -12.74
CA LEU A 265 -33.92 10.67 -13.22
C LEU A 265 -34.12 11.24 -14.63
N PRO A 266 -34.92 10.57 -15.50
CA PRO A 266 -35.14 11.02 -16.88
C PRO A 266 -35.95 12.31 -16.95
N GLU A 267 -36.72 12.64 -15.93
CA GLU A 267 -37.51 13.84 -15.83
C GLU A 267 -37.30 14.53 -14.48
N GLN A 268 -37.18 15.86 -14.50
CA GLN A 268 -36.98 16.70 -13.28
C GLN A 268 -35.76 16.28 -12.42
N GLY A 269 -34.72 15.76 -13.09
CA GLY A 269 -33.50 15.42 -12.43
C GLY A 269 -32.73 16.65 -11.91
N THR A 270 -32.14 16.57 -10.74
CA THR A 270 -31.32 17.65 -10.17
C THR A 270 -29.96 17.12 -9.74
N VAL A 271 -28.94 17.92 -10.01
CA VAL A 271 -27.56 17.72 -9.52
C VAL A 271 -27.21 18.90 -8.63
N TRP A 272 -26.73 18.63 -7.42
CA TRP A 272 -26.21 19.64 -6.50
C TRP A 272 -24.71 19.51 -6.41
N VAL A 273 -24.01 20.62 -6.67
CA VAL A 273 -22.54 20.72 -6.51
C VAL A 273 -22.26 21.73 -5.43
N THR A 274 -21.68 21.28 -4.34
CA THR A 274 -21.45 22.13 -3.17
C THR A 274 -19.99 22.06 -2.72
N THR A 275 -19.39 23.23 -2.47
CA THR A 275 -18.05 23.33 -1.88
C THR A 275 -18.13 23.93 -0.47
N SER A 276 -17.31 23.44 0.45
CA SER A 276 -17.20 23.99 1.79
C SER A 276 -15.79 23.92 2.34
N ALA A 277 -15.40 24.97 3.08
CA ALA A 277 -14.09 25.06 3.72
C ALA A 277 -14.18 24.74 5.22
N HIS A 278 -13.28 23.91 5.70
CA HIS A 278 -13.07 23.58 7.09
C HIS A 278 -11.63 23.92 7.52
N PRO A 279 -11.30 23.99 8.81
CA PRO A 279 -9.99 24.45 9.27
C PRO A 279 -8.78 23.67 8.73
N LYS A 280 -8.95 22.40 8.34
CA LYS A 280 -7.88 21.53 7.84
C LYS A 280 -8.20 20.86 6.50
N THR A 281 -9.42 20.98 6.04
CA THR A 281 -9.90 20.28 4.85
C THR A 281 -10.83 21.15 4.03
N VAL A 282 -10.81 20.99 2.73
CA VAL A 282 -11.84 21.47 1.83
C VAL A 282 -12.68 20.31 1.34
N VAL A 283 -13.95 20.53 1.10
CA VAL A 283 -14.91 19.48 0.77
C VAL A 283 -15.66 19.86 -0.50
N LEU A 284 -15.66 18.97 -1.48
CA LEU A 284 -16.54 18.99 -2.64
C LEU A 284 -17.60 17.90 -2.45
N THR A 285 -18.87 18.26 -2.55
CA THR A 285 -19.98 17.31 -2.52
C THR A 285 -20.78 17.43 -3.82
N VAL A 286 -20.96 16.31 -4.49
CA VAL A 286 -21.83 16.20 -5.65
C VAL A 286 -22.96 15.22 -5.32
N GLU A 287 -24.20 15.67 -5.46
CA GLU A 287 -25.39 14.87 -5.22
C GLU A 287 -26.27 14.86 -6.48
N ASN A 288 -26.96 13.77 -6.68
CA ASN A 288 -27.95 13.69 -7.76
C ASN A 288 -29.23 13.00 -7.28
N THR A 289 -30.36 13.37 -7.88
CA THR A 289 -31.55 12.53 -7.88
C THR A 289 -31.30 11.29 -8.73
N GLY A 290 -31.98 10.18 -8.44
CA GLY A 290 -31.76 8.95 -9.20
C GLY A 290 -32.48 7.76 -8.57
N GLU A 291 -32.19 6.56 -9.07
CA GLU A 291 -32.71 5.32 -8.51
C GLU A 291 -32.17 5.07 -7.08
N THR A 292 -32.95 4.34 -6.29
CA THR A 292 -32.53 3.96 -4.93
C THR A 292 -31.42 2.91 -4.99
N LEU A 293 -30.26 3.24 -4.44
CA LEU A 293 -29.09 2.35 -4.37
C LEU A 293 -29.07 1.58 -3.05
N THR A 294 -28.73 0.30 -3.11
CA THR A 294 -28.55 -0.51 -1.91
C THR A 294 -27.17 -0.21 -1.28
N PRO A 295 -27.06 -0.17 0.07
CA PRO A 295 -25.78 0.09 0.73
C PRO A 295 -24.67 -0.90 0.34
N GLN A 296 -25.03 -2.14 -0.04
CA GLN A 296 -24.08 -3.18 -0.48
C GLN A 296 -23.46 -2.87 -1.84
N LEU A 297 -24.18 -2.15 -2.71
CA LEU A 297 -23.70 -1.80 -4.05
C LEU A 297 -22.72 -0.62 -4.02
N VAL A 298 -22.89 0.32 -3.07
CA VAL A 298 -22.11 1.58 -3.05
C VAL A 298 -20.60 1.38 -3.03
N PRO A 299 -20.03 0.47 -2.21
CA PRO A 299 -18.58 0.24 -2.21
C PRO A 299 -18.02 -0.26 -3.55
N THR A 300 -18.83 -0.96 -4.34
CA THR A 300 -18.39 -1.52 -5.62
C THR A 300 -18.39 -0.49 -6.76
N LEU A 301 -19.08 0.65 -6.59
CA LEU A 301 -19.17 1.69 -7.63
C LEU A 301 -17.81 2.36 -7.95
N VAL A 302 -16.84 2.28 -7.06
CA VAL A 302 -15.49 2.81 -7.27
C VAL A 302 -14.52 1.80 -7.88
N GLU A 303 -14.96 0.56 -8.10
CA GLU A 303 -14.13 -0.45 -8.75
C GLU A 303 -14.08 -0.20 -10.26
N PRO A 304 -12.90 -0.21 -10.89
CA PRO A 304 -12.77 0.01 -12.32
C PRO A 304 -13.59 -1.01 -13.13
N PHE A 305 -14.31 -0.55 -14.16
CA PHE A 305 -15.11 -1.36 -15.08
C PHE A 305 -16.37 -2.01 -14.47
N LEU A 306 -16.65 -1.83 -13.18
CA LEU A 306 -17.91 -2.29 -12.59
C LEU A 306 -19.05 -1.31 -12.90
N ARG A 307 -20.14 -1.85 -13.40
CA ARG A 307 -21.39 -1.13 -13.66
C ARG A 307 -22.44 -1.65 -12.69
N GLY A 308 -23.12 -0.73 -12.00
CA GLY A 308 -24.26 -1.11 -11.16
C GLY A 308 -25.36 -1.72 -12.02
N THR A 309 -25.79 -2.94 -11.71
CA THR A 309 -26.87 -3.75 -12.26
C THR A 309 -27.08 -3.73 -13.80
N GLU A 310 -27.30 -4.91 -14.38
CA GLU A 310 -27.50 -5.24 -15.82
C GLU A 310 -28.59 -4.43 -16.56
N ARG A 311 -29.37 -3.58 -15.89
CA ARG A 311 -30.51 -2.83 -16.47
C ARG A 311 -30.14 -1.52 -17.16
N ILE A 312 -28.90 -0.99 -16.97
CA ILE A 312 -28.50 0.26 -17.61
C ILE A 312 -27.56 -0.03 -18.78
N ARG A 313 -28.03 -0.82 -19.73
CA ARG A 313 -27.46 -0.95 -21.08
C ARG A 313 -28.05 0.14 -22.00
N THR A 314 -27.91 1.39 -21.62
CA THR A 314 -28.12 2.48 -22.58
C THR A 314 -26.80 2.75 -23.30
N ASP A 315 -26.85 2.91 -24.62
CA ASP A 315 -25.68 3.13 -25.50
C ASP A 315 -24.78 4.33 -25.14
N HIS A 316 -25.17 5.10 -24.13
CA HIS A 316 -24.50 6.31 -23.64
C HIS A 316 -23.89 6.17 -22.23
N ALA A 317 -23.98 4.99 -21.59
CA ALA A 317 -23.34 4.78 -20.29
C ALA A 317 -21.82 4.63 -20.48
N GLY A 318 -21.04 5.50 -19.83
CA GLY A 318 -19.58 5.51 -19.87
C GLY A 318 -18.93 4.16 -19.52
N VAL A 319 -17.64 4.05 -19.71
CA VAL A 319 -16.84 2.80 -19.59
C VAL A 319 -16.79 2.21 -18.15
N GLY A 320 -17.39 2.88 -17.14
CA GLY A 320 -17.32 2.45 -15.74
C GLY A 320 -15.97 2.79 -15.08
N LEU A 321 -15.27 3.79 -15.58
CA LEU A 321 -14.02 4.28 -15.03
C LEU A 321 -14.15 5.60 -14.24
N GLY A 322 -15.24 6.34 -14.39
CA GLY A 322 -15.38 7.70 -13.85
C GLY A 322 -15.15 7.77 -12.34
N LEU A 323 -15.82 6.94 -11.52
CA LEU A 323 -15.64 6.94 -10.06
C LEU A 323 -14.30 6.33 -9.62
N ALA A 324 -13.73 5.40 -10.40
CA ALA A 324 -12.39 4.89 -10.16
C ALA A 324 -11.33 5.98 -10.37
N ILE A 325 -11.48 6.82 -11.39
CA ILE A 325 -10.63 7.99 -11.65
C ILE A 325 -10.76 8.99 -10.50
N VAL A 326 -11.99 9.29 -10.06
CA VAL A 326 -12.24 10.18 -8.91
C VAL A 326 -11.52 9.67 -7.68
N LYS A 327 -11.64 8.39 -7.36
CA LYS A 327 -10.94 7.76 -6.23
C LYS A 327 -9.42 7.94 -6.34
N SER A 328 -8.85 7.57 -7.49
CA SER A 328 -7.41 7.65 -7.72
C SER A 328 -6.86 9.09 -7.61
N ILE A 329 -7.58 10.07 -8.19
CA ILE A 329 -7.19 11.48 -8.07
C ILE A 329 -7.31 11.97 -6.62
N THR A 330 -8.36 11.58 -5.91
CA THR A 330 -8.56 11.93 -4.49
C THR A 330 -7.41 11.40 -3.63
N GLU A 331 -7.06 10.12 -3.78
CA GLU A 331 -5.94 9.48 -3.07
C GLU A 331 -4.58 10.09 -3.45
N ALA A 332 -4.40 10.48 -4.72
CA ALA A 332 -3.19 11.16 -5.18
C ALA A 332 -3.01 12.56 -4.57
N HIS A 333 -4.10 13.20 -4.15
CA HIS A 333 -4.11 14.48 -3.44
C HIS A 333 -4.22 14.31 -1.91
N ASP A 334 -3.92 13.12 -1.39
CA ASP A 334 -3.96 12.81 0.05
C ASP A 334 -5.35 13.06 0.69
N GLY A 335 -6.40 12.93 -0.13
CA GLY A 335 -7.79 13.13 0.23
C GLY A 335 -8.53 11.86 0.59
N THR A 336 -9.82 12.02 0.90
CA THR A 336 -10.74 10.92 1.23
C THR A 336 -12.01 11.02 0.39
N LEU A 337 -12.42 9.91 -0.22
CA LEU A 337 -13.65 9.79 -1.00
C LEU A 337 -14.68 9.01 -0.19
N THR A 338 -15.90 9.57 -0.06
CA THR A 338 -17.03 8.92 0.60
C THR A 338 -18.24 8.91 -0.33
N LEU A 339 -18.87 7.75 -0.49
CA LEU A 339 -20.10 7.58 -1.25
C LEU A 339 -21.22 7.19 -0.30
N THR A 340 -22.38 7.85 -0.41
CA THR A 340 -23.54 7.60 0.44
C THR A 340 -24.81 7.58 -0.41
N PRO A 341 -25.64 6.52 -0.35
CA PRO A 341 -26.92 6.51 -1.03
C PRO A 341 -27.85 7.54 -0.39
N ARG A 342 -28.60 8.28 -1.20
CA ARG A 342 -29.61 9.23 -0.71
C ARG A 342 -30.90 8.50 -0.37
N ALA A 343 -31.55 8.89 0.74
CA ALA A 343 -32.80 8.28 1.18
C ALA A 343 -33.94 8.49 0.14
N ALA A 344 -33.91 9.61 -0.57
CA ALA A 344 -34.86 9.94 -1.63
C ALA A 344 -34.48 9.38 -3.01
N GLY A 345 -33.47 8.51 -3.08
CA GLY A 345 -32.88 8.01 -4.31
C GLY A 345 -31.72 8.87 -4.82
N GLY A 346 -30.83 8.23 -5.62
CA GLY A 346 -29.60 8.85 -6.09
C GLY A 346 -28.41 8.64 -5.16
N LEU A 347 -27.32 9.32 -5.44
CA LEU A 347 -26.04 9.19 -4.77
C LEU A 347 -25.54 10.55 -4.27
N ARG A 348 -24.90 10.55 -3.11
CA ARG A 348 -24.07 11.64 -2.60
C ARG A 348 -22.62 11.18 -2.63
N VAL A 349 -21.77 11.93 -3.33
CA VAL A 349 -20.32 11.70 -3.37
C VAL A 349 -19.64 12.89 -2.73
N THR A 350 -18.82 12.61 -1.72
CA THR A 350 -18.07 13.62 -0.96
C THR A 350 -16.59 13.38 -1.11
N VAL A 351 -15.89 14.39 -1.60
CA VAL A 351 -14.42 14.42 -1.71
C VAL A 351 -13.88 15.39 -0.68
N GLN A 352 -13.00 14.94 0.19
CA GLN A 352 -12.31 15.77 1.17
C GLN A 352 -10.83 15.85 0.79
N LEU A 353 -10.30 17.07 0.65
CA LEU A 353 -8.88 17.32 0.36
C LEU A 353 -8.25 18.15 1.49
N PRO A 354 -6.94 18.10 1.71
CA PRO A 354 -6.25 18.99 2.62
C PRO A 354 -6.45 20.46 2.20
N ALA A 355 -6.78 21.32 3.17
CA ALA A 355 -6.84 22.77 2.90
C ALA A 355 -5.43 23.33 2.65
N ALA A 356 -5.32 24.33 1.78
CA ALA A 356 -4.07 25.09 1.65
C ALA A 356 -3.72 25.74 3.01
N PRO A 357 -2.44 25.79 3.38
CA PRO A 357 -2.02 26.51 4.57
C PRO A 357 -2.43 27.99 4.44
N PRO A 358 -2.87 28.64 5.53
CA PRO A 358 -3.23 30.05 5.48
C PRO A 358 -2.02 30.84 4.96
N HIS A 359 -2.24 31.64 3.93
CA HIS A 359 -1.19 32.57 3.45
C HIS A 359 -0.86 33.52 4.59
N THR A 360 0.24 33.28 5.29
CA THR A 360 0.85 34.28 6.16
C THR A 360 1.38 35.35 5.23
N GLY A 361 0.54 36.36 4.95
CA GLY A 361 0.91 37.50 4.15
C GLY A 361 2.22 38.08 4.67
N ARG A 362 3.21 38.17 3.78
CA ARG A 362 4.38 39.02 3.98
C ARG A 362 4.02 40.44 3.64
#